data_c92ca83dcf1fc3e17d0d88850ea480a4
#
_entry.id   c92ca83dcf1fc3e17d0d88850ea480a4
#
_cell.length_a   1.000
_cell.length_b   1.000
_cell.length_c   1.000
_cell.angle_alpha   90.00
_cell.angle_beta   90.00
_cell.angle_gamma   90.00
#
_symmetry.space_group_name_H-M   'P 1'
#
loop_
_entity.id
_entity.type
_entity.pdbx_description
1 polymer ?
#
loop_
_entity_poly.entity_id
_entity_poly.type
_entity_poly.pdbx_seq_one_letter_code
_entity_poly.pdbx_strand_id
1 'polypeptide(L)'
;PISDVQGEFEEHAEEERRHAQLLADRIIELEGVPVLDPKQWFELARCKYDAPQGFDSVSLLKDNVASERCAILRYQEIADFTNGKDFTTCDIAKHILAEEEEHEQDLQDYLTDIARMKKSFLEK
;
A
#
# COMPACT_ATOMS: atom_id res chain seq x y z
N PRO A 1 6.99 -19.98 -6.26
CA PRO A 1 7.23 -18.55 -6.41
C PRO A 1 6.02 -17.77 -6.87
N ILE A 2 5.41 -18.10 -8.01
CA ILE A 2 4.24 -17.38 -8.53
C ILE A 2 3.06 -17.48 -7.58
N SER A 3 2.79 -18.67 -7.03
CA SER A 3 1.70 -18.86 -6.07
C SER A 3 1.93 -18.08 -4.78
N ASP A 4 3.17 -17.95 -4.33
CA ASP A 4 3.50 -17.18 -3.13
C ASP A 4 3.31 -15.69 -3.36
N VAL A 5 3.70 -15.17 -4.53
CA VAL A 5 3.48 -13.78 -4.91
C VAL A 5 1.98 -13.48 -5.03
N GLN A 6 1.21 -14.38 -5.63
CA GLN A 6 -0.25 -14.23 -5.71
C GLN A 6 -0.87 -14.18 -4.31
N GLY A 7 -0.49 -15.09 -3.43
CA GLY A 7 -0.97 -15.12 -2.06
C GLY A 7 -0.66 -13.82 -1.31
N GLU A 8 0.53 -13.28 -1.52
CA GLU A 8 0.95 -12.01 -0.95
C GLU A 8 0.07 -10.85 -1.42
N PHE A 9 -0.21 -10.80 -2.73
CA PHE A 9 -1.09 -9.75 -3.28
C PHE A 9 -2.51 -9.86 -2.73
N GLU A 10 -3.03 -11.07 -2.59
CA GLU A 10 -4.37 -11.30 -2.01
C GLU A 10 -4.44 -10.84 -0.55
N GLU A 11 -3.41 -11.14 0.22
CA GLU A 11 -3.29 -10.72 1.62
C GLU A 11 -3.20 -9.19 1.73
N HIS A 12 -2.33 -8.57 0.91
CA HIS A 12 -2.20 -7.10 0.88
C HIS A 12 -3.53 -6.44 0.46
N ALA A 13 -4.22 -6.98 -0.53
CA ALA A 13 -5.51 -6.43 -0.97
C ALA A 13 -6.54 -6.44 0.16
N GLU A 14 -6.59 -7.52 0.95
CA GLU A 14 -7.48 -7.61 2.10
C GLU A 14 -7.09 -6.61 3.19
N GLU A 15 -5.83 -6.42 3.44
CA GLU A 15 -5.35 -5.42 4.40
C GLU A 15 -5.66 -3.99 3.92
N GLU A 16 -5.50 -3.70 2.64
CA GLU A 16 -5.87 -2.40 2.07
C GLU A 16 -7.37 -2.12 2.21
N ARG A 17 -8.19 -3.15 2.06
CA ARG A 17 -9.64 -3.02 2.29
C ARG A 17 -9.92 -2.64 3.75
N ARG A 18 -9.21 -3.22 4.71
CA ARG A 18 -9.33 -2.87 6.12
C ARG A 18 -8.86 -1.44 6.39
N HIS A 19 -7.78 -1.00 5.75
CA HIS A 19 -7.31 0.39 5.85
C HIS A 19 -8.38 1.37 5.38
N ALA A 20 -8.99 1.10 4.24
CA ALA A 20 -10.07 1.93 3.70
C ALA A 20 -11.24 2.02 4.69
N GLN A 21 -11.60 0.91 5.33
CA GLN A 21 -12.69 0.88 6.32
C GLN A 21 -12.34 1.70 7.56
N LEU A 22 -11.11 1.57 8.07
CA LEU A 22 -10.64 2.37 9.21
C LEU A 22 -10.74 3.88 8.93
N LEU A 23 -10.32 4.29 7.73
CA LEU A 23 -10.35 5.69 7.32
C LEU A 23 -11.78 6.19 7.13
N ALA A 24 -12.64 5.38 6.49
CA ALA A 24 -14.04 5.74 6.30
C ALA A 24 -14.76 5.90 7.63
N ASP A 25 -14.56 4.98 8.57
CA ASP A 25 -15.14 5.06 9.91
C ASP A 25 -14.67 6.32 10.64
N ARG A 26 -13.38 6.64 10.54
CA ARG A 26 -12.84 7.84 11.18
C ARG A 26 -13.41 9.13 10.58
N ILE A 27 -13.57 9.19 9.26
CA ILE A 27 -14.19 10.33 8.59
C ILE A 27 -15.62 10.55 9.13
N ILE A 28 -16.38 9.46 9.28
CA ILE A 28 -17.75 9.51 9.80
C ILE A 28 -17.74 9.98 11.27
N GLU A 29 -16.83 9.48 12.10
CA GLU A 29 -16.68 9.93 13.49
C GLU A 29 -16.39 11.43 13.59
N LEU A 30 -15.65 11.96 12.63
CA LEU A 30 -15.35 13.38 12.53
C LEU A 30 -16.46 14.20 11.84
N GLU A 31 -17.63 13.60 11.62
CA GLU A 31 -18.80 14.20 10.99
C GLU A 31 -18.58 14.55 9.51
N GLY A 32 -17.60 13.91 8.87
CA GLY A 32 -17.36 14.02 7.44
C GLY A 32 -18.11 12.94 6.66
N VAL A 33 -17.99 13.01 5.34
CA VAL A 33 -18.57 12.03 4.42
C VAL A 33 -17.44 11.43 3.59
N PRO A 34 -17.23 10.09 3.64
CA PRO A 34 -16.27 9.45 2.75
C PRO A 34 -16.65 9.67 1.28
N VAL A 35 -15.66 9.66 0.40
CA VAL A 35 -15.91 9.81 -1.04
C VAL A 35 -16.56 8.53 -1.56
N LEU A 36 -17.86 8.59 -1.88
CA LEU A 36 -18.68 7.43 -2.24
C LEU A 36 -18.70 7.15 -3.74
N ASP A 37 -18.44 8.15 -4.58
CA ASP A 37 -18.46 8.01 -6.03
C ASP A 37 -17.10 7.51 -6.53
N PRO A 38 -17.02 6.27 -7.07
CA PRO A 38 -15.75 5.73 -7.58
C PRO A 38 -15.08 6.59 -8.65
N LYS A 39 -15.83 7.36 -9.41
CA LYS A 39 -15.27 8.26 -10.42
C LYS A 39 -14.41 9.34 -9.79
N GLN A 40 -14.80 9.81 -8.60
CA GLN A 40 -14.05 10.82 -7.87
C GLN A 40 -12.77 10.25 -7.24
N TRP A 41 -12.71 8.96 -6.98
CA TRP A 41 -11.53 8.33 -6.38
C TRP A 41 -10.28 8.58 -7.22
N PHE A 42 -10.39 8.40 -8.53
CA PHE A 42 -9.24 8.58 -9.44
C PHE A 42 -8.82 10.05 -9.57
N GLU A 43 -9.75 10.97 -9.45
CA GLU A 43 -9.47 12.41 -9.51
C GLU A 43 -8.83 12.93 -8.23
N LEU A 44 -9.34 12.49 -7.08
CA LEU A 44 -8.94 12.98 -5.76
C LEU A 44 -7.72 12.27 -5.17
N ALA A 45 -7.43 11.05 -5.63
CA ALA A 45 -6.31 10.28 -5.11
C ALA A 45 -4.98 11.00 -5.33
N ARG A 46 -4.22 11.16 -4.27
CA ARG A 46 -2.88 11.74 -4.33
C ARG A 46 -1.86 10.76 -4.89
N CYS A 47 -2.07 9.46 -4.62
CA CYS A 47 -1.33 8.39 -5.26
C CYS A 47 -2.11 7.96 -6.49
N LYS A 48 -1.68 8.43 -7.65
CA LYS A 48 -2.41 8.16 -8.90
C LYS A 48 -2.36 6.68 -9.25
N TYR A 49 -3.49 6.15 -9.68
CA TYR A 49 -3.56 4.80 -10.20
C TYR A 49 -2.83 4.75 -11.55
N ASP A 50 -1.94 3.78 -11.66
CA ASP A 50 -1.18 3.53 -12.88
C ASP A 50 -1.33 2.05 -13.22
N ALA A 51 -2.02 1.77 -14.33
CA ALA A 51 -2.30 0.39 -14.73
C ALA A 51 -1.00 -0.36 -15.06
N PRO A 52 -0.88 -1.62 -14.67
CA PRO A 52 0.33 -2.41 -14.99
C PRO A 52 0.58 -2.45 -16.50
N GLN A 53 1.82 -2.22 -16.90
CA GLN A 53 2.26 -2.31 -18.29
C GLN A 53 2.81 -3.70 -18.61
N GLY A 54 3.34 -4.40 -17.59
CA GLY A 54 3.80 -5.78 -17.70
C GLY A 54 3.03 -6.69 -16.77
N PHE A 55 2.99 -7.98 -17.10
CA PHE A 55 2.26 -8.97 -16.31
C PHE A 55 3.19 -10.01 -15.68
N ASP A 56 4.49 -9.87 -15.84
CA ASP A 56 5.46 -10.73 -15.16
C ASP A 56 5.57 -10.33 -13.68
N SER A 57 5.99 -11.27 -12.84
CA SER A 57 6.07 -11.07 -11.39
C SER A 57 6.95 -9.90 -10.99
N VAL A 58 8.09 -9.72 -11.65
CA VAL A 58 9.01 -8.64 -11.33
C VAL A 58 8.38 -7.26 -11.60
N SER A 59 7.74 -7.09 -12.77
CA SER A 59 7.06 -5.83 -13.09
C SER A 59 5.94 -5.52 -12.12
N LEU A 60 5.11 -6.51 -11.79
CA LEU A 60 4.01 -6.33 -10.84
C LEU A 60 4.50 -6.00 -9.44
N LEU A 61 5.56 -6.66 -8.98
CA LEU A 61 6.16 -6.36 -7.67
C LEU A 61 6.72 -4.94 -7.62
N LYS A 62 7.41 -4.50 -8.66
CA LYS A 62 7.95 -3.14 -8.74
C LYS A 62 6.85 -2.07 -8.75
N ASP A 63 5.77 -2.31 -9.49
CA ASP A 63 4.63 -1.40 -9.50
C ASP A 63 3.99 -1.28 -8.11
N ASN A 64 3.87 -2.41 -7.41
CA ASN A 64 3.34 -2.43 -6.06
C ASN A 64 4.27 -1.73 -5.06
N VAL A 65 5.59 -1.90 -5.18
CA VAL A 65 6.56 -1.16 -4.33
C VAL A 65 6.36 0.35 -4.51
N ALA A 66 6.21 0.82 -5.75
CA ALA A 66 5.98 2.23 -6.01
C ALA A 66 4.68 2.73 -5.38
N SER A 67 3.61 1.93 -5.43
CA SER A 67 2.33 2.24 -4.79
C SER A 67 2.46 2.30 -3.26
N GLU A 68 3.15 1.35 -2.66
CA GLU A 68 3.37 1.34 -1.21
C GLU A 68 4.18 2.55 -0.75
N ARG A 69 5.22 2.92 -1.49
CA ARG A 69 6.02 4.11 -1.17
C ARG A 69 5.21 5.39 -1.22
N CYS A 70 4.31 5.52 -2.18
CA CYS A 70 3.39 6.66 -2.23
C CYS A 70 2.47 6.67 -1.01
N ALA A 71 1.87 5.53 -0.67
CA ALA A 71 1.00 5.39 0.50
C ALA A 71 1.73 5.75 1.79
N ILE A 72 2.97 5.25 1.97
CA ILE A 72 3.81 5.54 3.14
C ILE A 72 3.96 7.05 3.33
N LEU A 73 4.28 7.79 2.25
CA LEU A 73 4.40 9.24 2.32
C LEU A 73 3.09 9.93 2.72
N ARG A 74 1.95 9.44 2.19
CA ARG A 74 0.63 10.01 2.54
C ARG A 74 0.29 9.79 4.01
N TYR A 75 0.48 8.58 4.53
CA TYR A 75 0.19 8.29 5.94
C TYR A 75 1.14 9.02 6.88
N GLN A 76 2.39 9.19 6.49
CA GLN A 76 3.33 10.00 7.26
C GLN A 76 2.88 11.47 7.33
N GLU A 77 2.41 12.03 6.24
CA GLU A 77 1.85 13.38 6.21
C GLU A 77 0.63 13.52 7.13
N ILE A 78 -0.26 12.54 7.12
CA ILE A 78 -1.44 12.55 8.00
C ILE A 78 -1.00 12.48 9.47
N ALA A 79 -0.06 11.59 9.79
CA ALA A 79 0.45 11.46 11.14
C ALA A 79 1.10 12.76 11.62
N ASP A 80 1.94 13.37 10.80
CA ASP A 80 2.60 14.63 11.13
C ASP A 80 1.60 15.76 11.33
N PHE A 81 0.62 15.86 10.44
CA PHE A 81 -0.42 16.91 10.53
C PHE A 81 -1.28 16.77 11.79
N THR A 82 -1.59 15.55 12.18
CA THR A 82 -2.49 15.28 13.32
C THR A 82 -1.77 15.14 14.65
N ASN A 83 -0.45 15.01 14.64
CA ASN A 83 0.34 14.84 15.85
C ASN A 83 0.16 16.01 16.80
N GLY A 84 -0.25 15.73 18.03
CA GLY A 84 -0.51 16.74 19.05
C GLY A 84 -1.82 17.52 18.89
N LYS A 85 -2.59 17.24 17.82
CA LYS A 85 -3.87 17.91 17.53
C LYS A 85 -5.05 16.96 17.58
N ASP A 86 -4.95 15.84 16.89
CA ASP A 86 -5.95 14.78 16.82
C ASP A 86 -5.24 13.44 17.01
N PHE A 87 -5.09 13.04 18.27
CA PHE A 87 -4.34 11.85 18.63
C PHE A 87 -4.96 10.58 18.04
N THR A 88 -6.29 10.50 17.97
CA THR A 88 -6.97 9.31 17.44
C THR A 88 -6.67 9.13 15.95
N THR A 89 -6.79 10.19 15.16
CA THR A 89 -6.44 10.11 13.73
C THR A 89 -4.95 9.84 13.54
N CYS A 90 -4.10 10.46 14.36
CA CYS A 90 -2.67 10.23 14.33
C CYS A 90 -2.34 8.75 14.57
N ASP A 91 -2.96 8.12 15.56
CA ASP A 91 -2.75 6.71 15.88
C ASP A 91 -3.20 5.79 14.74
N ILE A 92 -4.35 6.08 14.12
CA ILE A 92 -4.83 5.33 12.95
C ILE A 92 -3.81 5.44 11.82
N ALA A 93 -3.36 6.64 11.50
CA ALA A 93 -2.38 6.88 10.43
C ALA A 93 -1.06 6.14 10.71
N LYS A 94 -0.57 6.16 11.94
CA LYS A 94 0.65 5.47 12.34
C LYS A 94 0.51 3.95 12.25
N HIS A 95 -0.65 3.42 12.64
CA HIS A 95 -0.93 2.00 12.52
C HIS A 95 -0.89 1.54 11.05
N ILE A 96 -1.57 2.27 10.17
CA ILE A 96 -1.58 1.95 8.75
C ILE A 96 -0.18 2.13 8.16
N LEU A 97 0.51 3.21 8.52
CA LEU A 97 1.88 3.46 8.08
C LEU A 97 2.80 2.26 8.36
N ALA A 98 2.74 1.71 9.56
CA ALA A 98 3.54 0.55 9.93
C ALA A 98 3.23 -0.67 9.06
N GLU A 99 1.97 -0.91 8.74
CA GLU A 99 1.58 -2.03 7.87
C GLU A 99 2.02 -1.80 6.42
N GLU A 100 1.93 -0.56 5.92
CA GLU A 100 2.42 -0.24 4.57
C GLU A 100 3.94 -0.40 4.46
N GLU A 101 4.67 -0.07 5.51
CA GLU A 101 6.12 -0.30 5.55
C GLU A 101 6.47 -1.80 5.55
N GLU A 102 5.67 -2.63 6.24
CA GLU A 102 5.81 -4.08 6.16
C GLU A 102 5.52 -4.61 4.76
N HIS A 103 4.46 -4.12 4.11
CA HIS A 103 4.12 -4.50 2.73
C HIS A 103 5.28 -4.18 1.79
N GLU A 104 5.84 -2.99 1.89
CA GLU A 104 6.99 -2.61 1.05
C GLU A 104 8.17 -3.55 1.28
N GLN A 105 8.48 -3.88 2.53
CA GLN A 105 9.58 -4.79 2.86
C GLN A 105 9.34 -6.18 2.28
N ASP A 106 8.14 -6.71 2.43
CA ASP A 106 7.78 -8.02 1.88
C ASP A 106 7.97 -8.08 0.37
N LEU A 107 7.52 -7.04 -0.34
CA LEU A 107 7.67 -6.94 -1.79
C LEU A 107 9.14 -6.84 -2.20
N GLN A 108 9.94 -6.07 -1.48
CA GLN A 108 11.38 -5.96 -1.72
C GLN A 108 12.09 -7.29 -1.48
N ASP A 109 11.69 -8.04 -0.47
CA ASP A 109 12.25 -9.37 -0.18
C ASP A 109 11.97 -10.34 -1.33
N TYR A 110 10.75 -10.35 -1.88
CA TYR A 110 10.43 -11.15 -3.07
C TYR A 110 11.29 -10.76 -4.26
N LEU A 111 11.47 -9.47 -4.51
CA LEU A 111 12.32 -8.99 -5.60
C LEU A 111 13.76 -9.42 -5.43
N THR A 112 14.27 -9.36 -4.21
CA THR A 112 15.64 -9.80 -3.88
C THR A 112 15.79 -11.29 -4.11
N ASP A 113 14.82 -12.09 -3.66
CA ASP A 113 14.85 -13.54 -3.81
C ASP A 113 14.79 -13.96 -5.28
N ILE A 114 13.94 -13.32 -6.07
CA ILE A 114 13.85 -13.58 -7.52
C ILE A 114 15.19 -13.26 -8.20
N ALA A 115 15.81 -12.13 -7.86
CA ALA A 115 17.10 -11.75 -8.41
C ALA A 115 18.20 -12.76 -8.06
N ARG A 116 18.22 -13.27 -6.82
CA ARG A 116 19.17 -14.30 -6.37
C ARG A 116 18.95 -15.61 -7.11
N MET A 117 17.72 -16.05 -7.26
CA MET A 117 17.38 -17.27 -8.00
C MET A 117 17.81 -17.18 -9.46
N LYS A 118 17.53 -16.05 -10.10
CA LYS A 118 17.92 -15.80 -11.48
C LYS A 118 19.45 -15.82 -11.64
N LYS A 119 20.18 -15.17 -10.75
CA LYS A 119 21.65 -15.17 -10.74
C LYS A 119 22.20 -16.58 -10.57
N SER A 120 21.70 -17.33 -9.59
CA SER A 120 22.11 -18.71 -9.32
C SER A 120 21.88 -19.62 -10.53
N PHE A 121 20.76 -19.44 -11.23
CA PHE A 121 20.46 -20.20 -12.45
C PHE A 121 21.44 -19.90 -13.58
N LEU A 122 21.82 -18.64 -13.76
CA LEU A 122 22.75 -18.21 -14.82
C LEU A 122 24.19 -18.63 -14.55
N GLU A 123 24.58 -18.82 -13.29
CA GLU A 123 25.93 -19.25 -12.91
C GLU A 123 26.15 -20.76 -13.04
N LYS A 124 25.10 -21.54 -13.34
CA LYS A 124 25.17 -22.97 -13.62
C LYS A 124 25.40 -23.20 -15.11
#